data_df379e459ee0c3a7c94ab3bdb048099f
#
_entry.id   df379e459ee0c3a7c94ab3bdb048099f
#
_cell.length_a   1.000
_cell.length_b   1.000
_cell.length_c   1.000
_cell.angle_alpha   90.00
_cell.angle_beta   90.00
_cell.angle_gamma   90.00
#
_symmetry.space_group_name_H-M   'P 1'
#
loop_
_entity.id
_entity.type
_entity.pdbx_description
1 polymer ?
#
loop_
_entity_poly.entity_id
_entity_poly.type
_entity_poly.pdbx_seq_one_letter_code
_entity_poly.pdbx_strand_id
1 'polypeptide(L)'
;MKPTLALVCSALLVVSVTSTASAQLVAAKDGPIVYGHHHLNTANLDAQKKFFVDTLGGTLIKIGTGNTEVVRLPNVLIFFRTNQAPTGGTRGTTVNHIGFSVPNLRQMVDKVKANGFQMITKTEVAADREVKDDIAGPAQAGGASIAFALAPEGVKVELVENRQQAIPITVHHVHFFNPRNAEMQAWYVKTFGAKSRTGGAFPAADLPGIALNFSPSADPVVATQGRALDHIGFEVKNLEEFCKKLEADGIKLAVPYRKVPALGIAIAFITDPWGTYIEMTEGLDKVSD
;
A
#
# COMPACT_ATOMS: atom_id res chain seq x y z
N MET A 1 -59.26 46.07 13.47
CA MET A 1 -57.91 46.03 12.88
C MET A 1 -57.14 44.88 13.48
N LYS A 2 -56.88 43.84 12.75
CA LYS A 2 -56.08 42.66 13.18
C LYS A 2 -54.68 42.78 12.58
N PRO A 3 -53.59 42.59 13.31
CA PRO A 3 -52.26 42.59 12.74
C PRO A 3 -51.96 41.26 12.10
N THR A 4 -51.51 41.28 10.87
CA THR A 4 -51.03 40.13 10.11
C THR A 4 -49.56 39.87 10.50
N LEU A 5 -49.28 38.72 11.08
CA LEU A 5 -47.94 38.28 11.41
C LEU A 5 -47.29 37.67 10.17
N ALA A 6 -46.29 38.28 9.62
CA ALA A 6 -45.51 37.76 8.52
C ALA A 6 -44.43 36.81 9.06
N LEU A 7 -44.51 35.53 8.70
CA LEU A 7 -43.52 34.50 9.05
C LEU A 7 -42.38 34.59 8.01
N VAL A 8 -41.21 35.05 8.44
CA VAL A 8 -39.99 35.02 7.61
C VAL A 8 -39.32 33.66 7.82
N CYS A 9 -39.44 32.78 6.82
CA CYS A 9 -38.66 31.53 6.76
C CYS A 9 -37.26 31.83 6.28
N SER A 10 -36.29 31.88 7.17
CA SER A 10 -34.86 31.90 6.79
C SER A 10 -34.43 30.49 6.43
N ALA A 11 -34.23 30.22 5.14
CA ALA A 11 -33.62 28.99 4.66
C ALA A 11 -32.09 29.04 4.95
N LEU A 12 -31.64 28.25 5.91
CA LEU A 12 -30.21 27.99 6.10
C LEU A 12 -29.71 27.11 4.96
N LEU A 13 -28.93 27.70 4.07
CA LEU A 13 -28.19 26.97 3.05
C LEU A 13 -26.99 26.27 3.74
N VAL A 14 -27.11 24.98 4.03
CA VAL A 14 -25.98 24.16 4.49
C VAL A 14 -25.11 23.87 3.25
N VAL A 15 -24.06 24.66 3.08
CA VAL A 15 -23.01 24.35 2.12
C VAL A 15 -22.18 23.22 2.70
N SER A 16 -22.45 21.99 2.25
CA SER A 16 -21.57 20.85 2.53
C SER A 16 -20.28 21.05 1.76
N VAL A 17 -19.25 21.58 2.42
CA VAL A 17 -17.89 21.55 1.89
C VAL A 17 -17.41 20.09 1.96
N THR A 18 -17.59 19.35 0.88
CA THR A 18 -16.88 18.06 0.71
C THR A 18 -15.42 18.42 0.49
N SER A 19 -14.62 18.38 1.54
CA SER A 19 -13.16 18.36 1.40
C SER A 19 -12.81 17.07 0.67
N THR A 20 -12.53 17.17 -0.61
CA THR A 20 -11.84 16.11 -1.34
C THR A 20 -10.45 16.02 -0.71
N ALA A 21 -10.26 15.04 0.18
CA ALA A 21 -8.93 14.69 0.65
C ALA A 21 -8.13 14.29 -0.60
N SER A 22 -7.28 15.20 -1.06
CA SER A 22 -6.36 14.94 -2.16
C SER A 22 -5.45 13.81 -1.71
N ALA A 23 -5.62 12.64 -2.28
CA ALA A 23 -4.77 11.47 -2.02
C ALA A 23 -3.43 11.70 -2.73
N GLN A 24 -2.59 12.57 -2.17
CA GLN A 24 -1.22 12.74 -2.64
C GLN A 24 -0.33 11.71 -1.96
N LEU A 25 0.71 11.27 -2.66
CA LEU A 25 1.84 10.61 -2.02
C LEU A 25 2.35 11.55 -0.91
N VAL A 26 2.78 10.98 0.22
CA VAL A 26 3.46 11.76 1.25
C VAL A 26 4.62 12.45 0.56
N ALA A 27 4.56 13.78 0.48
CA ALA A 27 5.53 14.53 -0.31
C ALA A 27 6.94 14.28 0.22
N ALA A 28 7.92 14.22 -0.67
CA ALA A 28 9.34 14.04 -0.34
C ALA A 28 9.89 15.10 0.64
N LYS A 29 9.10 16.11 1.04
CA LYS A 29 9.39 17.04 2.13
C LYS A 29 9.53 16.37 3.50
N ASP A 30 8.87 15.22 3.70
CA ASP A 30 8.85 14.49 4.98
C ASP A 30 10.06 13.55 5.13
N GLY A 31 10.86 13.41 4.06
CA GLY A 31 12.10 12.64 4.05
C GLY A 31 12.67 12.57 2.63
N PRO A 32 13.94 12.18 2.46
CA PRO A 32 14.53 11.99 1.14
C PRO A 32 13.96 10.76 0.42
N ILE A 33 13.35 9.83 1.16
CA ILE A 33 12.74 8.60 0.66
C ILE A 33 11.40 8.44 1.34
N VAL A 34 10.35 8.25 0.54
CA VAL A 34 8.99 8.01 1.02
C VAL A 34 8.39 6.82 0.27
N TYR A 35 7.30 6.25 0.78
CA TYR A 35 6.61 5.19 0.05
C TYR A 35 5.91 5.76 -1.19
N GLY A 36 5.97 5.01 -2.30
CA GLY A 36 5.44 5.47 -3.59
C GLY A 36 4.31 4.60 -4.12
N HIS A 37 4.58 3.31 -4.37
CA HIS A 37 3.61 2.49 -5.11
C HIS A 37 3.74 0.99 -4.88
N HIS A 38 2.67 0.28 -5.27
CA HIS A 38 2.66 -1.16 -5.57
C HIS A 38 2.55 -1.36 -7.07
N HIS A 39 3.27 -2.32 -7.62
CA HIS A 39 3.14 -2.72 -9.02
C HIS A 39 2.66 -4.16 -9.11
N LEU A 40 1.49 -4.35 -9.72
CA LEU A 40 0.84 -5.64 -9.84
C LEU A 40 0.92 -6.18 -11.28
N ASN A 41 1.31 -7.43 -11.43
CA ASN A 41 1.08 -8.18 -12.66
C ASN A 41 -0.34 -8.74 -12.64
N THR A 42 -1.06 -8.65 -13.74
CA THR A 42 -2.42 -9.17 -13.82
C THR A 42 -2.79 -9.58 -15.23
N ALA A 43 -3.54 -10.66 -15.35
CA ALA A 43 -4.25 -11.05 -16.57
C ALA A 43 -5.67 -10.47 -16.63
N ASN A 44 -6.17 -9.89 -15.51
CA ASN A 44 -7.54 -9.36 -15.41
C ASN A 44 -7.56 -7.98 -14.74
N LEU A 45 -7.33 -6.94 -15.53
CA LEU A 45 -7.33 -5.56 -15.06
C LEU A 45 -8.68 -5.13 -14.47
N ASP A 46 -9.80 -5.60 -15.04
CA ASP A 46 -11.14 -5.21 -14.56
C ASP A 46 -11.40 -5.77 -13.16
N ALA A 47 -10.94 -7.00 -12.88
CA ALA A 47 -11.01 -7.54 -11.53
C ALA A 47 -10.16 -6.74 -10.53
N GLN A 48 -8.97 -6.29 -10.93
CA GLN A 48 -8.13 -5.42 -10.10
C GLN A 48 -8.81 -4.08 -9.84
N LYS A 49 -9.38 -3.43 -10.86
CA LYS A 49 -10.16 -2.20 -10.72
C LYS A 49 -11.34 -2.41 -9.77
N LYS A 50 -12.11 -3.49 -9.95
CA LYS A 50 -13.22 -3.82 -9.04
C LYS A 50 -12.76 -3.95 -7.58
N PHE A 51 -11.57 -4.53 -7.33
CA PHE A 51 -11.03 -4.64 -5.98
C PHE A 51 -10.55 -3.29 -5.46
N PHE A 52 -9.63 -2.63 -6.14
CA PHE A 52 -8.97 -1.43 -5.61
C PHE A 52 -9.82 -0.17 -5.73
N VAL A 53 -10.69 -0.03 -6.74
CA VAL A 53 -11.57 1.12 -6.93
C VAL A 53 -12.93 0.88 -6.28
N ASP A 54 -13.70 -0.09 -6.77
CA ASP A 54 -15.09 -0.24 -6.34
C ASP A 54 -15.18 -0.74 -4.90
N THR A 55 -14.25 -1.61 -4.47
CA THR A 55 -14.26 -2.21 -3.13
C THR A 55 -13.48 -1.36 -2.14
N LEU A 56 -12.22 -1.06 -2.38
CA LEU A 56 -11.41 -0.29 -1.43
C LEU A 56 -11.65 1.22 -1.51
N GLY A 57 -12.22 1.74 -2.60
CA GLY A 57 -12.54 3.17 -2.76
C GLY A 57 -11.38 3.99 -3.32
N GLY A 58 -10.45 3.37 -4.03
CA GLY A 58 -9.42 4.08 -4.77
C GLY A 58 -9.98 4.87 -5.95
N THR A 59 -9.25 5.85 -6.41
CA THR A 59 -9.59 6.65 -7.59
C THR A 59 -8.76 6.19 -8.78
N LEU A 60 -9.42 5.86 -9.89
CA LEU A 60 -8.73 5.60 -11.14
C LEU A 60 -8.27 6.93 -11.75
N ILE A 61 -6.97 7.06 -11.98
CA ILE A 61 -6.36 8.22 -12.61
C ILE A 61 -5.59 7.80 -13.86
N LYS A 62 -5.28 8.75 -14.73
CA LYS A 62 -4.42 8.53 -15.91
C LYS A 62 -3.20 9.41 -15.80
N ILE A 63 -2.04 8.83 -15.94
CA ILE A 63 -0.77 9.54 -15.83
C ILE A 63 0.04 9.47 -17.12
N GLY A 64 0.87 10.48 -17.32
CA GLY A 64 1.77 10.57 -18.47
C GLY A 64 1.06 10.77 -19.82
N THR A 65 1.86 10.87 -20.86
CA THR A 65 1.37 11.11 -22.24
C THR A 65 0.66 9.89 -22.84
N GLY A 66 0.91 8.70 -22.29
CA GLY A 66 0.29 7.43 -22.71
C GLY A 66 -1.03 7.13 -22.01
N ASN A 67 -1.53 8.01 -21.14
CA ASN A 67 -2.73 7.80 -20.33
C ASN A 67 -2.67 6.46 -19.55
N THR A 68 -1.54 6.16 -18.94
CA THR A 68 -1.37 4.95 -18.12
C THR A 68 -2.36 4.99 -16.96
N GLU A 69 -3.24 3.99 -16.89
CA GLU A 69 -4.21 3.86 -15.82
C GLU A 69 -3.54 3.39 -14.53
N VAL A 70 -3.76 4.13 -13.46
CA VAL A 70 -3.23 3.87 -12.13
C VAL A 70 -4.34 4.07 -11.10
N VAL A 71 -4.43 3.23 -10.09
CA VAL A 71 -5.32 3.47 -8.96
C VAL A 71 -4.59 4.25 -7.89
N ARG A 72 -5.16 5.39 -7.51
CA ARG A 72 -4.68 6.23 -6.41
C ARG A 72 -5.48 5.92 -5.14
N LEU A 73 -4.77 5.56 -4.10
CA LEU A 73 -5.24 5.53 -2.71
C LEU A 73 -4.38 6.51 -1.89
N PRO A 74 -4.86 7.01 -0.74
CA PRO A 74 -4.05 7.86 0.12
C PRO A 74 -2.67 7.26 0.43
N ASN A 75 -1.62 8.00 0.09
CA ASN A 75 -0.20 7.67 0.24
C ASN A 75 0.33 6.49 -0.60
N VAL A 76 -0.41 6.01 -1.59
CA VAL A 76 0.09 4.95 -2.48
C VAL A 76 -0.57 4.99 -3.85
N LEU A 77 0.21 4.72 -4.88
CA LEU A 77 -0.28 4.42 -6.22
C LEU A 77 -0.23 2.90 -6.47
N ILE A 78 -1.18 2.38 -7.25
CA ILE A 78 -1.19 0.98 -7.67
C ILE A 78 -1.12 0.93 -9.18
N PHE A 79 0.02 0.48 -9.68
CA PHE A 79 0.27 0.26 -11.09
C PHE A 79 -0.09 -1.16 -11.50
N PHE A 80 -0.45 -1.33 -12.76
CA PHE A 80 -0.80 -2.63 -13.33
C PHE A 80 0.00 -2.92 -14.59
N ARG A 81 0.62 -4.10 -14.64
CA ARG A 81 1.20 -4.66 -15.85
C ARG A 81 0.27 -5.75 -16.36
N THR A 82 -0.37 -5.49 -17.49
CA THR A 82 -1.43 -6.35 -18.05
C THR A 82 -0.96 -7.33 -19.12
N ASN A 83 0.28 -7.23 -19.55
CA ASN A 83 0.85 -8.07 -20.61
C ASN A 83 1.52 -9.35 -20.09
N GLN A 84 1.47 -9.59 -18.79
CA GLN A 84 2.12 -10.73 -18.15
C GLN A 84 1.23 -11.28 -17.05
N ALA A 85 0.75 -12.50 -17.21
CA ALA A 85 0.09 -13.22 -16.13
C ALA A 85 1.10 -13.51 -15.01
N PRO A 86 0.71 -13.31 -13.72
CA PRO A 86 1.61 -13.60 -12.62
C PRO A 86 1.86 -15.10 -12.45
N THR A 87 3.06 -15.46 -11.98
CA THR A 87 3.45 -16.85 -11.71
C THR A 87 2.85 -17.36 -10.38
N GLY A 88 2.13 -16.53 -9.64
CA GLY A 88 1.43 -16.86 -8.40
C GLY A 88 1.16 -15.62 -7.55
N GLY A 89 0.45 -15.79 -6.44
CA GLY A 89 0.08 -14.74 -5.50
C GLY A 89 1.23 -14.27 -4.60
N THR A 90 0.89 -13.49 -3.57
CA THR A 90 1.89 -12.94 -2.63
C THR A 90 2.29 -13.89 -1.51
N ARG A 91 1.46 -14.90 -1.19
CA ARG A 91 1.81 -15.89 -0.16
C ARG A 91 3.08 -16.65 -0.55
N GLY A 92 3.97 -16.82 0.42
CA GLY A 92 5.26 -17.49 0.21
C GLY A 92 6.30 -16.67 -0.53
N THR A 93 6.04 -15.38 -0.79
CA THR A 93 7.06 -14.44 -1.30
C THR A 93 7.66 -13.61 -0.16
N THR A 94 8.76 -12.92 -0.44
CA THR A 94 9.39 -11.99 0.51
C THR A 94 8.45 -10.87 0.96
N VAL A 95 7.52 -10.41 0.11
CA VAL A 95 6.42 -9.51 0.48
C VAL A 95 5.14 -10.33 0.56
N ASN A 96 4.82 -10.80 1.76
CA ASN A 96 3.67 -11.68 2.00
C ASN A 96 2.33 -10.98 1.76
N HIS A 97 2.21 -9.72 2.17
CA HIS A 97 1.00 -8.93 1.96
C HIS A 97 1.24 -7.42 2.06
N ILE A 98 0.26 -6.69 1.58
CA ILE A 98 0.13 -5.24 1.73
C ILE A 98 -1.03 -4.93 2.65
N GLY A 99 -0.90 -3.88 3.46
CA GLY A 99 -1.91 -3.50 4.44
C GLY A 99 -2.48 -2.12 4.21
N PHE A 100 -3.78 -2.00 4.47
CA PHE A 100 -4.50 -0.74 4.48
C PHE A 100 -5.21 -0.56 5.83
N SER A 101 -5.27 0.67 6.33
CA SER A 101 -6.06 0.99 7.51
C SER A 101 -7.38 1.64 7.14
N VAL A 102 -8.42 1.31 7.91
CA VAL A 102 -9.80 1.77 7.72
C VAL A 102 -10.42 2.16 9.07
N PRO A 103 -11.31 3.17 9.13
CA PRO A 103 -11.93 3.57 10.39
C PRO A 103 -13.00 2.58 10.88
N ASN A 104 -13.60 1.80 9.98
CA ASN A 104 -14.66 0.83 10.27
C ASN A 104 -14.38 -0.48 9.53
N LEU A 105 -13.72 -1.41 10.23
CA LEU A 105 -13.32 -2.68 9.65
C LEU A 105 -14.52 -3.56 9.26
N ARG A 106 -15.59 -3.55 10.07
CA ARG A 106 -16.82 -4.30 9.77
C ARG A 106 -17.40 -3.89 8.43
N GLN A 107 -17.60 -2.58 8.23
CA GLN A 107 -18.14 -2.05 6.98
C GLN A 107 -17.26 -2.42 5.77
N MET A 108 -15.94 -2.38 5.92
CA MET A 108 -15.03 -2.75 4.85
C MET A 108 -15.09 -4.25 4.54
N VAL A 109 -15.14 -5.13 5.55
CA VAL A 109 -15.30 -6.58 5.36
C VAL A 109 -16.61 -6.88 4.63
N ASP A 110 -17.70 -6.25 5.03
CA ASP A 110 -19.01 -6.43 4.38
C ASP A 110 -18.97 -5.98 2.91
N LYS A 111 -18.26 -4.87 2.63
CA LYS A 111 -18.08 -4.37 1.26
C LYS A 111 -17.23 -5.31 0.39
N VAL A 112 -16.15 -5.86 0.95
CA VAL A 112 -15.30 -6.88 0.28
C VAL A 112 -16.15 -8.08 -0.12
N LYS A 113 -16.97 -8.62 0.81
CA LYS A 113 -17.84 -9.77 0.57
C LYS A 113 -18.94 -9.44 -0.44
N ALA A 114 -19.59 -8.28 -0.34
CA ALA A 114 -20.64 -7.85 -1.26
C ALA A 114 -20.14 -7.70 -2.71
N ASN A 115 -18.88 -7.35 -2.90
CA ASN A 115 -18.24 -7.30 -4.22
C ASN A 115 -17.72 -8.67 -4.71
N GLY A 116 -17.94 -9.74 -3.95
CA GLY A 116 -17.63 -11.12 -4.34
C GLY A 116 -16.18 -11.53 -4.09
N PHE A 117 -15.42 -10.80 -3.25
CA PHE A 117 -14.05 -11.17 -2.88
C PHE A 117 -14.03 -12.01 -1.60
N GLN A 118 -13.07 -12.92 -1.53
CA GLN A 118 -12.93 -13.85 -0.43
C GLN A 118 -12.24 -13.21 0.76
N MET A 119 -12.80 -13.43 1.96
CA MET A 119 -12.09 -13.22 3.23
C MET A 119 -11.33 -14.48 3.61
N ILE A 120 -10.09 -14.31 4.06
CA ILE A 120 -9.19 -15.40 4.41
C ILE A 120 -8.64 -15.28 5.84
N THR A 121 -9.21 -14.39 6.66
CA THR A 121 -8.73 -14.08 8.01
C THR A 121 -8.47 -15.31 8.86
N LYS A 122 -9.38 -16.29 8.85
CA LYS A 122 -9.28 -17.49 9.66
C LYS A 122 -8.04 -18.35 9.37
N THR A 123 -7.56 -18.32 8.13
CA THR A 123 -6.37 -19.07 7.71
C THR A 123 -5.07 -18.30 7.83
N GLU A 124 -5.14 -17.00 8.10
CA GLU A 124 -3.97 -16.09 8.10
C GLU A 124 -3.55 -15.64 9.51
N VAL A 125 -4.38 -15.89 10.51
CA VAL A 125 -4.04 -15.58 11.92
C VAL A 125 -3.69 -16.87 12.67
N ALA A 126 -3.03 -16.72 13.83
CA ALA A 126 -2.71 -17.85 14.69
C ALA A 126 -3.98 -18.65 15.05
N ALA A 127 -3.85 -19.96 15.16
CA ALA A 127 -4.99 -20.87 15.32
C ALA A 127 -5.79 -20.64 16.63
N ASP A 128 -5.15 -20.09 17.66
CA ASP A 128 -5.75 -19.72 18.94
C ASP A 128 -6.38 -18.31 18.94
N ARG A 129 -6.21 -17.55 17.88
CA ARG A 129 -6.80 -16.21 17.77
C ARG A 129 -8.26 -16.30 17.35
N GLU A 130 -9.14 -15.71 18.17
CA GLU A 130 -10.57 -15.67 17.86
C GLU A 130 -10.82 -14.87 16.58
N VAL A 131 -11.57 -15.49 15.65
CA VAL A 131 -12.07 -14.85 14.42
C VAL A 131 -13.59 -14.93 14.42
N LYS A 132 -14.24 -13.77 14.49
CA LYS A 132 -15.69 -13.65 14.41
C LYS A 132 -16.06 -12.85 13.17
N ASP A 133 -16.92 -13.40 12.33
CA ASP A 133 -17.42 -12.78 11.09
C ASP A 133 -16.28 -12.22 10.21
N ASP A 134 -15.23 -13.02 9.98
CA ASP A 134 -14.02 -12.68 9.24
C ASP A 134 -13.12 -11.59 9.84
N ILE A 135 -13.37 -11.18 11.09
CA ILE A 135 -12.53 -10.23 11.81
C ILE A 135 -11.82 -10.92 12.97
N ALA A 136 -10.52 -10.78 13.02
CA ALA A 136 -9.72 -11.17 14.18
C ALA A 136 -9.61 -9.97 15.15
N GLY A 137 -9.97 -10.19 16.40
CA GLY A 137 -9.80 -9.21 17.46
C GLY A 137 -8.33 -8.83 17.67
N PRO A 138 -8.02 -7.83 18.52
CA PRO A 138 -6.64 -7.46 18.84
C PRO A 138 -5.83 -8.65 19.35
N ALA A 139 -4.59 -8.78 18.89
CA ALA A 139 -3.67 -9.83 19.40
C ALA A 139 -3.21 -9.55 20.83
N GLN A 140 -3.30 -8.30 21.26
CA GLN A 140 -2.95 -7.85 22.60
C GLN A 140 -3.84 -6.64 22.99
N ALA A 141 -3.95 -6.36 24.27
CA ALA A 141 -4.71 -5.22 24.76
C ALA A 141 -4.21 -3.91 24.10
N GLY A 142 -5.14 -3.10 23.59
CA GLY A 142 -4.84 -1.84 22.90
C GLY A 142 -4.39 -2.01 21.44
N GLY A 143 -4.29 -3.24 20.92
CA GLY A 143 -4.01 -3.49 19.51
C GLY A 143 -5.22 -3.27 18.60
N ALA A 144 -5.00 -3.33 17.30
CA ALA A 144 -6.06 -3.20 16.30
C ALA A 144 -6.73 -4.54 15.98
N SER A 145 -8.02 -4.49 15.63
CA SER A 145 -8.67 -5.59 14.92
C SER A 145 -8.19 -5.62 13.47
N ILE A 146 -8.11 -6.82 12.91
CA ILE A 146 -7.64 -7.01 11.54
C ILE A 146 -8.52 -7.99 10.78
N ALA A 147 -8.45 -7.91 9.46
CA ALA A 147 -9.06 -8.88 8.55
C ALA A 147 -8.17 -9.06 7.32
N PHE A 148 -8.23 -10.23 6.70
CA PHE A 148 -7.49 -10.52 5.48
C PHE A 148 -8.43 -10.83 4.33
N ALA A 149 -8.26 -10.10 3.23
CA ALA A 149 -8.95 -10.34 1.96
C ALA A 149 -7.97 -10.92 0.93
N LEU A 150 -8.50 -11.70 0.00
CA LEU A 150 -7.78 -12.17 -1.17
C LEU A 150 -8.20 -11.35 -2.38
N ALA A 151 -7.35 -10.44 -2.80
CA ALA A 151 -7.51 -9.69 -4.04
C ALA A 151 -7.22 -10.57 -5.27
N PRO A 152 -7.57 -10.12 -6.49
CA PRO A 152 -7.32 -10.88 -7.70
C PRO A 152 -5.86 -11.33 -7.84
N GLU A 153 -5.63 -12.42 -8.54
CA GLU A 153 -4.32 -13.05 -8.75
C GLU A 153 -3.65 -13.54 -7.45
N GLY A 154 -4.40 -13.59 -6.34
CA GLY A 154 -3.87 -14.07 -5.05
C GLY A 154 -3.03 -13.03 -4.30
N VAL A 155 -3.24 -11.75 -4.53
CA VAL A 155 -2.66 -10.69 -3.70
C VAL A 155 -3.35 -10.69 -2.34
N LYS A 156 -2.61 -10.99 -1.27
CA LYS A 156 -3.13 -10.92 0.09
C LYS A 156 -3.12 -9.48 0.58
N VAL A 157 -4.27 -9.03 1.08
CA VAL A 157 -4.48 -7.67 1.61
C VAL A 157 -4.93 -7.76 3.06
N GLU A 158 -4.18 -7.10 3.96
CA GLU A 158 -4.58 -6.91 5.35
C GLU A 158 -5.35 -5.60 5.51
N LEU A 159 -6.47 -5.66 6.21
CA LEU A 159 -7.28 -4.52 6.62
C LEU A 159 -7.12 -4.34 8.13
N VAL A 160 -6.66 -3.15 8.54
CA VAL A 160 -6.37 -2.82 9.94
C VAL A 160 -7.36 -1.77 10.43
N GLU A 161 -8.04 -2.00 11.55
CA GLU A 161 -8.97 -1.02 12.10
C GLU A 161 -8.23 0.14 12.79
N ASN A 162 -8.50 1.36 12.34
CA ASN A 162 -8.07 2.58 13.01
C ASN A 162 -9.27 3.53 13.17
N ARG A 163 -9.99 3.38 14.27
CA ARG A 163 -11.24 4.14 14.55
C ARG A 163 -11.06 5.65 14.64
N GLN A 164 -9.83 6.11 14.83
CA GLN A 164 -9.52 7.55 14.90
C GLN A 164 -9.15 8.13 13.52
N GLN A 165 -9.08 7.30 12.50
CA GLN A 165 -8.74 7.73 11.14
C GLN A 165 -9.88 8.55 10.54
N ALA A 166 -9.57 9.78 10.08
CA ALA A 166 -10.55 10.69 9.49
C ALA A 166 -10.90 10.34 8.03
N ILE A 167 -9.99 9.68 7.31
CA ILE A 167 -10.17 9.32 5.89
C ILE A 167 -10.63 7.86 5.76
N PRO A 168 -11.39 7.52 4.70
CA PRO A 168 -12.00 6.19 4.58
C PRO A 168 -11.00 5.04 4.54
N ILE A 169 -9.84 5.26 3.94
CA ILE A 169 -8.77 4.26 3.78
C ILE A 169 -7.43 4.96 3.57
N THR A 170 -6.35 4.34 4.01
CA THR A 170 -4.97 4.72 3.62
C THR A 170 -4.07 3.50 3.63
N VAL A 171 -2.96 3.53 2.88
CA VAL A 171 -1.93 2.52 3.01
C VAL A 171 -1.40 2.50 4.44
N HIS A 172 -1.13 1.32 4.98
CA HIS A 172 -0.69 1.12 6.35
C HIS A 172 0.70 0.51 6.43
N HIS A 173 0.91 -0.63 5.76
CA HIS A 173 2.19 -1.31 5.83
C HIS A 173 2.46 -2.23 4.62
N VAL A 174 3.74 -2.57 4.46
CA VAL A 174 4.20 -3.73 3.70
C VAL A 174 4.70 -4.77 4.72
N HIS A 175 4.26 -6.01 4.58
CA HIS A 175 4.66 -7.08 5.48
C HIS A 175 5.58 -8.09 4.80
N PHE A 176 6.82 -8.07 5.20
CA PHE A 176 7.85 -8.97 4.73
C PHE A 176 7.90 -10.23 5.59
N PHE A 177 8.14 -11.36 4.94
CA PHE A 177 8.36 -12.64 5.61
C PHE A 177 9.73 -13.17 5.19
N ASN A 178 10.56 -13.52 6.19
CA ASN A 178 11.88 -14.07 5.93
C ASN A 178 12.40 -14.80 7.17
N PRO A 179 13.10 -15.95 7.06
CA PRO A 179 13.76 -16.59 8.21
C PRO A 179 14.77 -15.67 8.91
N ARG A 180 15.38 -14.73 8.18
CA ARG A 180 16.33 -13.73 8.70
C ARG A 180 15.72 -12.33 8.78
N ASN A 181 14.52 -12.23 9.36
CA ASN A 181 13.72 -11.01 9.40
C ASN A 181 14.42 -9.83 10.10
N ALA A 182 15.22 -10.06 11.12
CA ALA A 182 15.98 -9.01 11.81
C ALA A 182 17.11 -8.42 10.92
N GLU A 183 17.80 -9.28 10.16
CA GLU A 183 18.80 -8.84 9.20
C GLU A 183 18.14 -8.04 8.05
N MET A 184 16.96 -8.49 7.62
CA MET A 184 16.18 -7.79 6.61
C MET A 184 15.79 -6.39 7.08
N GLN A 185 15.26 -6.24 8.31
CA GLN A 185 14.99 -4.93 8.91
C GLN A 185 16.25 -4.04 8.91
N ALA A 186 17.38 -4.57 9.40
CA ALA A 186 18.62 -3.82 9.48
C ALA A 186 19.11 -3.32 8.11
N TRP A 187 18.90 -4.12 7.06
CA TRP A 187 19.22 -3.74 5.70
C TRP A 187 18.34 -2.60 5.20
N TYR A 188 17.01 -2.64 5.42
CA TYR A 188 16.10 -1.55 5.04
C TYR A 188 16.40 -0.25 5.81
N VAL A 189 16.75 -0.36 7.10
CA VAL A 189 17.21 0.77 7.93
C VAL A 189 18.49 1.40 7.34
N LYS A 190 19.49 0.59 7.02
CA LYS A 190 20.76 1.06 6.45
C LYS A 190 20.59 1.65 5.06
N THR A 191 19.84 0.97 4.19
CA THR A 191 19.75 1.29 2.76
C THR A 191 18.83 2.49 2.50
N PHE A 192 17.64 2.49 3.10
CA PHE A 192 16.61 3.50 2.86
C PHE A 192 16.46 4.53 3.98
N GLY A 193 17.22 4.41 5.06
CA GLY A 193 17.11 5.33 6.20
C GLY A 193 15.82 5.15 7.00
N ALA A 194 15.19 3.98 6.93
CA ALA A 194 14.00 3.67 7.70
C ALA A 194 14.30 3.73 9.21
N LYS A 195 13.34 4.19 10.01
CA LYS A 195 13.47 4.29 11.48
C LYS A 195 13.10 2.95 12.11
N SER A 196 14.09 2.27 12.69
CA SER A 196 13.88 0.98 13.38
C SER A 196 12.91 1.12 14.55
N ARG A 197 12.01 0.16 14.67
CA ARG A 197 11.15 -0.07 15.83
C ARG A 197 10.78 -1.56 15.96
N THR A 198 10.06 -1.90 17.01
CA THR A 198 9.38 -3.19 17.12
C THR A 198 7.92 -3.03 16.70
N GLY A 199 7.41 -3.98 15.92
CA GLY A 199 6.01 -4.09 15.49
C GLY A 199 5.27 -5.17 16.29
N GLY A 200 5.04 -4.95 17.59
CA GLY A 200 4.55 -6.01 18.47
C GLY A 200 5.63 -7.04 18.73
N ALA A 201 5.44 -8.29 18.25
CA ALA A 201 6.37 -9.42 18.48
C ALA A 201 7.50 -9.54 17.44
N PHE A 202 7.57 -8.66 16.44
CA PHE A 202 8.55 -8.75 15.34
C PHE A 202 9.23 -7.42 15.03
N PRO A 203 10.42 -7.45 14.39
CA PRO A 203 11.07 -6.25 13.91
C PRO A 203 10.21 -5.45 12.94
N ALA A 204 10.26 -4.13 13.04
CA ALA A 204 9.59 -3.22 12.12
C ALA A 204 10.44 -1.96 11.89
N ALA A 205 10.16 -1.23 10.84
CA ALA A 205 10.77 0.07 10.57
C ALA A 205 9.75 0.99 9.89
N ASP A 206 9.91 2.30 10.07
CA ASP A 206 9.04 3.28 9.48
C ASP A 206 9.78 4.14 8.45
N LEU A 207 9.15 4.31 7.29
CA LEU A 207 9.45 5.36 6.33
C LEU A 207 8.25 6.32 6.29
N PRO A 208 8.44 7.58 5.88
CA PRO A 208 7.30 8.46 5.67
C PRO A 208 6.26 7.80 4.76
N GLY A 209 5.01 7.73 5.22
CA GLY A 209 3.88 7.14 4.50
C GLY A 209 3.66 5.64 4.67
N ILE A 210 4.59 4.88 5.31
CA ILE A 210 4.46 3.42 5.40
C ILE A 210 5.17 2.85 6.62
N ALA A 211 4.61 1.78 7.18
CA ALA A 211 5.32 0.87 8.07
C ALA A 211 5.86 -0.33 7.29
N LEU A 212 7.07 -0.76 7.59
CA LEU A 212 7.70 -1.97 7.08
C LEU A 212 7.75 -2.98 8.23
N ASN A 213 7.00 -4.06 8.11
CA ASN A 213 6.92 -5.11 9.13
C ASN A 213 7.70 -6.35 8.66
N PHE A 214 8.46 -6.98 9.54
CA PHE A 214 9.34 -8.10 9.20
C PHE A 214 9.06 -9.30 10.10
N SER A 215 8.23 -10.23 9.64
CA SER A 215 7.93 -11.47 10.38
C SER A 215 8.85 -12.61 9.99
N PRO A 216 9.13 -13.54 10.92
CA PRO A 216 9.83 -14.74 10.57
C PRO A 216 8.96 -15.62 9.65
N SER A 217 9.60 -16.34 8.72
CA SER A 217 8.99 -17.42 7.95
C SER A 217 9.64 -18.73 8.37
N ALA A 218 8.83 -19.76 8.60
CA ALA A 218 9.35 -21.10 8.87
C ALA A 218 9.96 -21.72 7.59
N ASP A 219 9.34 -21.42 6.43
CA ASP A 219 9.75 -21.94 5.14
C ASP A 219 10.54 -20.87 4.36
N PRO A 220 11.41 -21.29 3.43
CA PRO A 220 12.02 -20.39 2.47
C PRO A 220 10.98 -19.64 1.67
N VAL A 221 11.22 -18.34 1.45
CA VAL A 221 10.36 -17.49 0.62
C VAL A 221 10.97 -17.33 -0.77
N VAL A 222 10.13 -17.04 -1.77
CA VAL A 222 10.56 -16.78 -3.13
C VAL A 222 10.57 -15.27 -3.42
N ALA A 223 11.30 -14.88 -4.47
CA ALA A 223 11.35 -13.50 -4.95
C ALA A 223 9.97 -12.99 -5.40
N THR A 224 9.78 -11.67 -5.37
CA THR A 224 8.52 -11.04 -5.79
C THR A 224 8.41 -10.87 -7.30
N GLN A 225 9.54 -10.70 -8.00
CA GLN A 225 9.55 -10.43 -9.45
C GLN A 225 8.80 -11.52 -10.24
N GLY A 226 7.84 -11.11 -11.07
CA GLY A 226 6.98 -12.02 -11.84
C GLY A 226 5.78 -12.56 -11.08
N ARG A 227 5.63 -12.26 -9.79
CA ARG A 227 4.46 -12.62 -8.97
C ARG A 227 3.35 -11.58 -9.12
N ALA A 228 2.18 -11.81 -8.50
CA ALA A 228 1.06 -10.88 -8.57
C ALA A 228 1.40 -9.49 -8.01
N LEU A 229 2.12 -9.41 -6.88
CA LEU A 229 2.84 -8.22 -6.48
C LEU A 229 4.28 -8.35 -6.98
N ASP A 230 4.58 -7.73 -8.10
CA ASP A 230 5.89 -7.82 -8.77
C ASP A 230 6.96 -7.06 -8.00
N HIS A 231 6.65 -5.83 -7.61
CA HIS A 231 7.55 -5.00 -6.83
C HIS A 231 6.80 -3.96 -5.99
N ILE A 232 7.51 -3.45 -5.00
CA ILE A 232 7.15 -2.26 -4.25
C ILE A 232 8.00 -1.08 -4.71
N GLY A 233 7.49 0.14 -4.55
CA GLY A 233 8.19 1.33 -5.01
C GLY A 233 8.37 2.38 -3.94
N PHE A 234 9.55 3.00 -3.94
CA PHE A 234 9.88 4.16 -3.11
C PHE A 234 10.08 5.39 -3.99
N GLU A 235 9.47 6.50 -3.61
CA GLU A 235 9.77 7.80 -4.21
C GLU A 235 11.01 8.38 -3.53
N VAL A 236 12.00 8.75 -4.31
CA VAL A 236 13.34 9.16 -3.86
C VAL A 236 13.67 10.54 -4.39
N LYS A 237 14.01 11.45 -3.51
CA LYS A 237 14.55 12.76 -3.91
C LYS A 237 16.00 12.61 -4.38
N ASN A 238 16.30 13.16 -5.57
CA ASN A 238 17.62 13.04 -6.21
C ASN A 238 18.02 11.58 -6.48
N LEU A 239 17.18 10.86 -7.20
CA LEU A 239 17.32 9.42 -7.46
C LEU A 239 18.68 9.08 -8.10
N GLU A 240 19.19 9.90 -9.01
CA GLU A 240 20.49 9.64 -9.66
C GLU A 240 21.63 9.59 -8.64
N GLU A 241 21.68 10.52 -7.69
CA GLU A 241 22.68 10.52 -6.62
C GLU A 241 22.46 9.37 -5.64
N PHE A 242 21.22 9.01 -5.37
CA PHE A 242 20.92 7.86 -4.54
C PHE A 242 21.39 6.54 -5.19
N CYS A 243 21.24 6.39 -6.50
CA CYS A 243 21.80 5.25 -7.24
C CYS A 243 23.31 5.15 -7.11
N LYS A 244 24.05 6.26 -7.27
CA LYS A 244 25.50 6.29 -7.08
C LYS A 244 25.90 5.86 -5.67
N LYS A 245 25.14 6.31 -4.66
CA LYS A 245 25.34 5.87 -3.26
C LYS A 245 25.12 4.38 -3.09
N LEU A 246 24.05 3.81 -3.67
CA LEU A 246 23.78 2.37 -3.61
C LEU A 246 24.92 1.56 -4.23
N GLU A 247 25.42 1.97 -5.39
CA GLU A 247 26.56 1.32 -6.05
C GLU A 247 27.85 1.43 -5.23
N ALA A 248 28.11 2.59 -4.60
CA ALA A 248 29.26 2.77 -3.68
C ALA A 248 29.12 1.88 -2.42
N ASP A 249 27.91 1.61 -1.95
CA ASP A 249 27.61 0.69 -0.85
C ASP A 249 27.63 -0.80 -1.29
N GLY A 250 27.98 -1.08 -2.57
CA GLY A 250 28.06 -2.44 -3.14
C GLY A 250 26.70 -3.03 -3.57
N ILE A 251 25.64 -2.23 -3.63
CA ILE A 251 24.31 -2.68 -4.09
C ILE A 251 24.22 -2.50 -5.60
N LYS A 252 24.06 -3.62 -6.31
CA LYS A 252 23.95 -3.63 -7.77
C LYS A 252 22.54 -3.17 -8.20
N LEU A 253 22.47 -2.22 -9.14
CA LEU A 253 21.24 -1.85 -9.81
C LEU A 253 20.79 -2.97 -10.78
N ALA A 254 19.58 -3.46 -10.59
CA ALA A 254 18.94 -4.42 -11.52
C ALA A 254 18.52 -3.70 -12.82
N VAL A 255 18.07 -2.43 -12.69
CA VAL A 255 17.87 -1.51 -13.81
C VAL A 255 18.55 -0.19 -13.42
N PRO A 256 19.52 0.29 -14.22
CA PRO A 256 20.18 1.57 -13.98
C PRO A 256 19.21 2.74 -14.00
N TYR A 257 19.63 3.85 -13.33
CA TYR A 257 18.89 5.11 -13.41
C TYR A 257 18.60 5.49 -14.86
N ARG A 258 17.35 5.82 -15.13
CA ARG A 258 16.91 6.35 -16.42
C ARG A 258 15.65 7.21 -16.27
N LYS A 259 15.51 8.19 -17.14
CA LYS A 259 14.29 8.96 -17.28
C LYS A 259 13.24 8.19 -18.09
N VAL A 260 11.97 8.38 -17.74
CA VAL A 260 10.80 7.88 -18.46
C VAL A 260 9.95 9.07 -18.87
N PRO A 261 10.30 9.74 -20.01
CA PRO A 261 9.64 11.00 -20.39
C PRO A 261 8.14 10.86 -20.56
N ALA A 262 7.66 9.71 -21.00
CA ALA A 262 6.22 9.44 -21.17
C ALA A 262 5.43 9.54 -19.86
N LEU A 263 6.07 9.29 -18.72
CA LEU A 263 5.46 9.40 -17.39
C LEU A 263 5.90 10.66 -16.63
N GLY A 264 6.93 11.36 -17.14
CA GLY A 264 7.51 12.53 -16.47
C GLY A 264 8.32 12.19 -15.21
N ILE A 265 8.79 10.94 -15.07
CA ILE A 265 9.52 10.46 -13.90
C ILE A 265 10.90 9.92 -14.27
N ALA A 266 11.74 9.69 -13.27
CA ALA A 266 12.91 8.83 -13.38
C ALA A 266 12.71 7.56 -12.57
N ILE A 267 13.40 6.48 -12.98
CA ILE A 267 13.32 5.17 -12.33
C ILE A 267 14.69 4.51 -12.22
N ALA A 268 14.82 3.65 -11.22
CA ALA A 268 15.88 2.66 -11.09
C ALA A 268 15.36 1.46 -10.30
N PHE A 269 15.98 0.29 -10.45
CA PHE A 269 15.56 -0.90 -9.70
C PHE A 269 16.73 -1.59 -9.01
N ILE A 270 16.43 -2.17 -7.86
CA ILE A 270 17.32 -3.10 -7.17
C ILE A 270 16.53 -4.36 -6.79
N THR A 271 17.27 -5.41 -6.44
CA THR A 271 16.70 -6.55 -5.72
C THR A 271 17.38 -6.63 -4.36
N ASP A 272 16.60 -6.72 -3.28
CA ASP A 272 17.18 -6.90 -1.96
C ASP A 272 17.84 -8.28 -1.81
N PRO A 273 18.66 -8.54 -0.78
CA PRO A 273 19.36 -9.82 -0.61
C PRO A 273 18.44 -11.03 -0.47
N TRP A 274 17.16 -10.86 -0.29
CA TRP A 274 16.18 -11.93 -0.09
C TRP A 274 15.23 -12.12 -1.27
N GLY A 275 15.33 -11.27 -2.30
CA GLY A 275 14.56 -11.41 -3.54
C GLY A 275 13.37 -10.45 -3.66
N THR A 276 13.25 -9.44 -2.80
CA THR A 276 12.27 -8.37 -3.03
C THR A 276 12.74 -7.48 -4.16
N TYR A 277 11.95 -7.38 -5.22
CA TYR A 277 12.18 -6.45 -6.31
C TYR A 277 11.66 -5.08 -5.91
N ILE A 278 12.48 -4.04 -6.06
CA ILE A 278 12.20 -2.70 -5.56
C ILE A 278 12.44 -1.69 -6.66
N GLU A 279 11.42 -0.92 -7.00
CA GLU A 279 11.54 0.24 -7.86
C GLU A 279 11.81 1.49 -7.01
N MET A 280 12.71 2.31 -7.47
CA MET A 280 12.90 3.65 -6.95
C MET A 280 12.51 4.64 -8.03
N THR A 281 11.68 5.61 -7.68
CA THR A 281 11.16 6.62 -8.60
C THR A 281 11.53 8.02 -8.14
N GLU A 282 11.56 8.98 -9.06
CA GLU A 282 11.60 10.41 -8.78
C GLU A 282 10.60 11.11 -9.67
N GLY A 283 9.65 11.83 -9.08
CA GLY A 283 8.63 12.61 -9.78
C GLY A 283 7.19 12.09 -9.66
N LEU A 284 6.95 10.93 -9.01
CA LEU A 284 5.59 10.46 -8.74
C LEU A 284 4.81 11.36 -7.78
N ASP A 285 5.49 12.09 -6.90
CA ASP A 285 4.90 13.08 -6.01
C ASP A 285 4.30 14.29 -6.76
N LYS A 286 4.69 14.49 -8.02
CA LYS A 286 4.24 15.59 -8.90
C LYS A 286 3.15 15.17 -9.88
N VAL A 287 2.82 13.89 -9.91
CA VAL A 287 1.77 13.38 -10.79
C VAL A 287 0.42 13.94 -10.32
N SER A 288 -0.14 14.86 -11.09
CA SER A 288 -1.49 15.39 -10.93
C SER A 288 -2.48 14.64 -11.82
N ASP A 289 -3.75 14.75 -11.48
CA ASP A 289 -4.88 14.30 -12.32
C ASP A 289 -4.87 14.99 -13.66
#